data_026fc4c2eaa7a46dc27666b3443094c6
#
_entry.id   026fc4c2eaa7a46dc27666b3443094c6
#
_cell.length_a   1.000
_cell.length_b   1.000
_cell.length_c   1.000
_cell.angle_alpha   90.00
_cell.angle_beta   90.00
_cell.angle_gamma   90.00
#
_symmetry.space_group_name_H-M   'P 1'
#
loop_
_entity.id
_entity.type
_entity.pdbx_description
1 polymer ?
#
loop_
_entity_poly.entity_id
_entity_poly.type
_entity_poly.pdbx_seq_one_letter_code
_entity_poly.pdbx_strand_id
1 'polypeptide(L)'
;DGEWIWRQHTWICADSPFIDSIKFPLRNAGQEEFEDFEVVQGPVIDVNIIADWCMKQFQDYDVKKIAMDTYRYTLFKTAFEERGLTIEDKKNPHGIVRLVRKITSATGIIAPFIQSMFSQRMVNFGPSAIMRWYTNNTSVSEDKFGNKNFGKIEPKLRKNDGFMAFDVAMFCKDELEVQIIYV
;
A
#
# COMPACT_ATOMS: atom_id res chain seq x y z
N ASP A 1 -5.17 5.66 -23.26
CA ASP A 1 -5.83 5.39 -21.96
C ASP A 1 -4.88 4.51 -21.15
N GLY A 2 -4.23 5.10 -20.14
CA GLY A 2 -3.23 4.39 -19.33
C GLY A 2 -3.88 3.48 -18.31
N GLU A 3 -3.47 2.22 -18.26
CA GLU A 3 -3.83 1.28 -17.20
C GLU A 3 -2.83 1.39 -16.05
N TRP A 4 -3.34 1.46 -14.81
CA TRP A 4 -2.55 1.45 -13.60
C TRP A 4 -2.40 0.01 -13.12
N ILE A 5 -1.20 -0.52 -13.17
CA ILE A 5 -0.92 -1.88 -12.69
C ILE A 5 -0.48 -1.78 -11.23
N TRP A 6 -1.23 -2.42 -10.34
CA TRP A 6 -0.89 -2.54 -8.94
C TRP A 6 -0.38 -3.95 -8.64
N ARG A 7 0.84 -4.03 -8.12
CA ARG A 7 1.42 -5.26 -7.58
C ARG A 7 1.45 -5.19 -6.07
N GLN A 8 0.95 -6.23 -5.44
CA GLN A 8 0.77 -6.34 -4.00
C GLN A 8 1.79 -7.31 -3.43
N HIS A 9 2.36 -6.98 -2.26
CA HIS A 9 2.97 -7.96 -1.37
C HIS A 9 2.56 -7.69 0.06
N THR A 10 2.23 -8.74 0.81
CA THR A 10 1.73 -8.64 2.19
C THR A 10 2.48 -9.61 3.08
N TRP A 11 3.01 -9.15 4.19
CA TRP A 11 3.56 -10.00 5.23
C TRP A 11 2.52 -10.19 6.34
N ILE A 12 2.33 -11.44 6.74
CA ILE A 12 1.38 -11.84 7.78
C ILE A 12 2.17 -12.53 8.90
N CYS A 13 2.06 -12.02 10.12
CA CYS A 13 2.69 -12.65 11.28
C CYS A 13 1.94 -13.93 11.68
N ALA A 14 2.62 -15.09 11.66
CA ALA A 14 2.04 -16.39 12.00
C ALA A 14 1.52 -16.45 13.42
N ASP A 15 2.24 -15.82 14.36
CA ASP A 15 1.89 -15.81 15.80
C ASP A 15 0.97 -14.64 16.17
N SER A 16 0.34 -13.98 15.17
CA SER A 16 -0.65 -12.94 15.46
C SER A 16 -1.85 -13.52 16.22
N PRO A 17 -2.22 -12.98 17.39
CA PRO A 17 -3.39 -13.47 18.15
C PRO A 17 -4.71 -13.28 17.39
N PHE A 18 -4.67 -12.58 16.25
CA PHE A 18 -5.84 -12.31 15.42
C PHE A 18 -5.88 -13.14 14.14
N ILE A 19 -4.88 -14.01 13.89
CA ILE A 19 -4.76 -14.72 12.62
C ILE A 19 -5.99 -15.59 12.32
N ASP A 20 -6.53 -16.27 13.35
CA ASP A 20 -7.71 -17.12 13.21
C ASP A 20 -9.02 -16.34 13.02
N SER A 21 -9.03 -15.06 13.40
CA SER A 21 -10.19 -14.18 13.23
C SER A 21 -10.22 -13.47 11.88
N ILE A 22 -9.11 -13.47 11.13
CA ILE A 22 -9.03 -12.88 9.81
C ILE A 22 -9.83 -13.76 8.83
N LYS A 23 -10.86 -13.20 8.21
CA LYS A 23 -11.79 -13.92 7.31
C LYS A 23 -11.21 -14.21 5.92
N PHE A 24 -9.93 -14.05 5.71
CA PHE A 24 -9.28 -14.48 4.47
C PHE A 24 -9.02 -16.00 4.54
N PRO A 25 -9.21 -16.75 3.44
CA PRO A 25 -8.98 -18.20 3.42
C PRO A 25 -7.47 -18.53 3.42
N LEU A 26 -6.75 -18.13 4.45
CA LEU A 26 -5.30 -18.37 4.61
C LEU A 26 -4.93 -19.85 4.57
N ARG A 27 -5.88 -20.75 4.89
CA ARG A 27 -5.67 -22.20 4.83
C ARG A 27 -5.45 -22.72 3.41
N ASN A 28 -6.00 -22.05 2.42
CA ASN A 28 -5.81 -22.41 1.01
C ASN A 28 -4.57 -21.72 0.41
N ALA A 29 -4.01 -20.77 1.12
CA ALA A 29 -2.87 -19.99 0.71
C ALA A 29 -1.55 -20.79 0.65
N GLY A 30 -1.44 -21.89 1.39
CA GLY A 30 -0.26 -22.77 1.36
C GLY A 30 -0.24 -23.79 0.20
N GLN A 31 -1.27 -23.79 -0.67
CA GLN A 31 -1.37 -24.72 -1.79
C GLN A 31 -1.24 -24.05 -3.17
N GLU A 32 -1.37 -22.72 -3.22
CA GLU A 32 -1.11 -21.94 -4.41
C GLU A 32 0.09 -21.03 -4.10
N GLU A 33 1.06 -20.98 -4.97
CA GLU A 33 2.16 -20.00 -4.90
C GLU A 33 1.56 -18.60 -5.12
N PHE A 34 1.12 -17.97 -4.02
CA PHE A 34 0.76 -16.57 -4.06
C PHE A 34 2.03 -15.74 -3.97
N GLU A 35 2.43 -15.17 -5.07
CA GLU A 35 3.57 -14.23 -5.12
C GLU A 35 3.29 -12.94 -4.32
N ASP A 36 2.05 -12.72 -3.87
CA ASP A 36 1.60 -11.46 -3.30
C ASP A 36 1.42 -11.47 -1.78
N PHE A 37 1.69 -12.60 -1.10
CA PHE A 37 1.81 -12.58 0.35
C PHE A 37 2.70 -13.68 0.92
N GLU A 38 3.21 -13.45 2.13
CA GLU A 38 4.08 -14.35 2.87
C GLU A 38 3.66 -14.42 4.34
N VAL A 39 3.64 -15.63 4.91
CA VAL A 39 3.42 -15.83 6.34
C VAL A 39 4.78 -15.92 7.03
N VAL A 40 5.11 -14.90 7.81
CA VAL A 40 6.37 -14.79 8.54
C VAL A 40 6.23 -15.43 9.91
N GLN A 41 7.14 -16.35 10.24
CA GLN A 41 7.16 -16.98 11.57
C GLN A 41 7.64 -16.00 12.64
N GLY A 42 7.04 -16.07 13.83
CA GLY A 42 7.38 -15.24 14.99
C GLY A 42 6.31 -14.22 15.37
N PRO A 43 6.52 -13.53 16.49
CA PRO A 43 5.52 -12.63 17.09
C PRO A 43 5.45 -11.26 16.42
N VAL A 44 6.46 -10.89 15.61
CA VAL A 44 6.55 -9.62 14.89
C VAL A 44 7.19 -9.82 13.52
N ILE A 45 6.85 -8.96 12.58
CA ILE A 45 7.49 -8.92 11.27
C ILE A 45 8.75 -8.05 11.41
N ASP A 46 9.91 -8.62 11.03
CA ASP A 46 11.16 -7.85 10.98
C ASP A 46 11.07 -6.79 9.87
N VAL A 47 11.25 -5.52 10.24
CA VAL A 47 11.23 -4.40 9.30
C VAL A 47 12.31 -4.48 8.23
N ASN A 48 13.40 -5.21 8.49
CA ASN A 48 14.46 -5.44 7.51
C ASN A 48 13.96 -6.24 6.31
N ILE A 49 13.07 -7.20 6.49
CA ILE A 49 12.45 -7.97 5.39
C ILE A 49 11.77 -7.00 4.41
N ILE A 50 11.03 -6.04 4.96
CA ILE A 50 10.29 -5.05 4.15
C ILE A 50 11.27 -4.09 3.45
N ALA A 51 12.30 -3.63 4.17
CA ALA A 51 13.31 -2.74 3.61
C ALA A 51 14.11 -3.43 2.48
N ASP A 52 14.48 -4.71 2.65
CA ASP A 52 15.15 -5.51 1.63
C ASP A 52 14.24 -5.76 0.41
N TRP A 53 12.97 -5.99 0.64
CA TRP A 53 12.00 -6.09 -0.44
C TRP A 53 11.90 -4.77 -1.24
N CYS A 54 11.88 -3.62 -0.56
CA CYS A 54 11.94 -2.32 -1.23
C CYS A 54 13.21 -2.21 -2.10
N MET A 55 14.38 -2.58 -1.56
CA MET A 55 15.64 -2.55 -2.32
C MET A 55 15.60 -3.45 -3.55
N LYS A 56 14.96 -4.61 -3.47
CA LYS A 56 14.76 -5.48 -4.63
C LYS A 56 13.94 -4.79 -5.73
N GLN A 57 12.93 -3.99 -5.36
CA GLN A 57 12.13 -3.29 -6.36
C GLN A 57 12.96 -2.30 -7.19
N PHE A 58 14.03 -1.71 -6.65
CA PHE A 58 14.94 -0.84 -7.41
C PHE A 58 15.78 -1.59 -8.45
N GLN A 59 15.89 -2.92 -8.35
CA GLN A 59 16.56 -3.74 -9.36
C GLN A 59 15.65 -4.00 -10.57
N ASP A 60 14.34 -4.13 -10.30
CA ASP A 60 13.35 -4.54 -11.29
C ASP A 60 12.62 -3.35 -11.92
N TYR A 61 12.56 -2.20 -11.22
CA TYR A 61 11.76 -1.02 -11.61
C TYR A 61 12.51 0.29 -11.39
N ASP A 62 12.14 1.30 -12.16
CA ASP A 62 12.53 2.70 -11.92
C ASP A 62 11.62 3.30 -10.83
N VAL A 63 11.97 3.02 -9.57
CA VAL A 63 11.20 3.47 -8.40
C VAL A 63 11.34 4.97 -8.21
N LYS A 64 10.27 5.72 -8.41
CA LYS A 64 10.27 7.18 -8.27
C LYS A 64 10.11 7.63 -6.81
N LYS A 65 9.23 6.97 -6.05
CA LYS A 65 8.98 7.29 -4.63
C LYS A 65 8.52 6.05 -3.85
N ILE A 66 8.79 6.08 -2.56
CA ILE A 66 8.21 5.18 -1.56
C ILE A 66 7.30 6.03 -0.67
N ALA A 67 5.98 5.85 -0.79
CA ALA A 67 5.01 6.53 0.06
C ALA A 67 4.76 5.71 1.34
N MET A 68 4.82 6.35 2.50
CA MET A 68 4.64 5.68 3.79
C MET A 68 3.82 6.54 4.75
N ASP A 69 2.96 5.87 5.54
CA ASP A 69 2.26 6.53 6.66
C ASP A 69 3.25 6.97 7.74
N THR A 70 3.17 8.23 8.13
CA THR A 70 4.02 8.83 9.17
C THR A 70 3.99 8.08 10.49
N TYR A 71 2.84 7.49 10.86
CA TYR A 71 2.64 6.84 12.16
C TYR A 71 3.60 5.67 12.41
N ARG A 72 3.95 4.94 11.36
CA ARG A 72 4.82 3.76 11.45
C ARG A 72 6.27 4.02 11.05
N TYR A 73 6.57 5.18 10.46
CA TYR A 73 7.90 5.46 9.93
C TYR A 73 9.02 5.29 10.97
N THR A 74 8.80 5.68 12.23
CA THR A 74 9.82 5.52 13.30
C THR A 74 10.31 4.09 13.47
N LEU A 75 9.47 3.09 13.18
CA LEU A 75 9.86 1.68 13.23
C LEU A 75 10.79 1.29 12.08
N PHE A 76 10.62 1.93 10.93
CA PHE A 76 11.38 1.63 9.70
C PHE A 76 12.61 2.50 9.53
N LYS A 77 12.71 3.60 10.29
CA LYS A 77 13.69 4.66 10.06
C LYS A 77 15.11 4.11 9.92
N THR A 78 15.60 3.37 10.92
CA THR A 78 16.96 2.84 10.92
C THR A 78 17.20 1.89 9.74
N ALA A 79 16.30 0.93 9.53
CA ALA A 79 16.40 -0.05 8.45
C ALA A 79 16.42 0.60 7.05
N PHE A 80 15.68 1.71 6.88
CA PHE A 80 15.64 2.46 5.63
C PHE A 80 16.89 3.31 5.44
N GLU A 81 17.33 4.04 6.48
CA GLU A 81 18.53 4.87 6.44
C GLU A 81 19.81 4.05 6.17
N GLU A 82 19.94 2.87 6.76
CA GLU A 82 21.04 1.93 6.50
C GLU A 82 21.11 1.48 5.03
N ARG A 83 19.99 1.54 4.30
CA ARG A 83 19.90 1.21 2.87
C ARG A 83 19.88 2.43 1.96
N GLY A 84 20.11 3.62 2.52
CA GLY A 84 20.10 4.88 1.76
C GLY A 84 18.69 5.38 1.37
N LEU A 85 17.64 4.78 1.91
CA LEU A 85 16.26 5.19 1.68
C LEU A 85 15.89 6.35 2.61
N THR A 86 16.25 7.57 2.21
CA THR A 86 16.08 8.77 3.02
C THR A 86 14.75 9.46 2.79
N ILE A 87 14.24 10.14 3.83
CA ILE A 87 13.00 10.91 3.73
C ILE A 87 13.16 12.16 2.87
N GLU A 88 12.08 12.48 2.16
CA GLU A 88 11.88 13.75 1.49
C GLU A 88 11.43 14.80 2.51
N ASP A 89 12.24 15.84 2.70
CA ASP A 89 11.92 16.97 3.56
C ASP A 89 12.57 18.27 3.02
N LYS A 90 12.44 19.36 3.77
CA LYS A 90 13.02 20.65 3.38
C LYS A 90 14.56 20.63 3.24
N LYS A 91 15.25 19.73 3.95
CA LYS A 91 16.70 19.59 3.92
C LYS A 91 17.15 18.60 2.84
N ASN A 92 16.29 17.64 2.54
CA ASN A 92 16.51 16.62 1.51
C ASN A 92 15.29 16.53 0.56
N PRO A 93 15.12 17.48 -0.37
CA PRO A 93 13.98 17.51 -1.28
C PRO A 93 13.99 16.36 -2.31
N HIS A 94 15.11 15.66 -2.44
CA HIS A 94 15.28 14.51 -3.33
C HIS A 94 15.19 13.17 -2.59
N GLY A 95 14.79 13.17 -1.32
CA GLY A 95 14.56 11.95 -0.56
C GLY A 95 13.54 11.04 -1.26
N ILE A 96 13.83 9.74 -1.26
CA ILE A 96 12.98 8.75 -1.95
C ILE A 96 11.72 8.42 -1.15
N VAL A 97 11.74 8.59 0.18
CA VAL A 97 10.63 8.24 1.07
C VAL A 97 9.77 9.47 1.35
N ARG A 98 8.53 9.47 0.85
CA ARG A 98 7.53 10.51 1.13
C ARG A 98 6.62 10.07 2.27
N LEU A 99 6.63 10.84 3.35
CA LEU A 99 5.75 10.59 4.49
C LEU A 99 4.38 11.21 4.27
N VAL A 100 3.37 10.36 4.19
CA VAL A 100 1.97 10.76 4.03
C VAL A 100 1.31 10.80 5.40
N ARG A 101 0.87 11.99 5.80
CA ARG A 101 0.04 12.12 7.00
C ARG A 101 -1.40 11.79 6.65
N LYS A 102 -1.96 10.78 7.29
CA LYS A 102 -3.39 10.50 7.26
C LYS A 102 -4.15 11.59 8.00
N ILE A 103 -4.26 12.75 7.37
CA ILE A 103 -5.26 13.73 7.75
C ILE A 103 -6.45 13.45 6.85
N THR A 104 -7.63 13.43 7.42
CA THR A 104 -8.91 13.24 6.71
C THR A 104 -9.01 14.07 5.43
N SER A 105 -8.46 15.29 5.45
CA SER A 105 -8.37 16.18 4.29
C SER A 105 -7.47 15.66 3.17
N ALA A 106 -6.35 15.00 3.51
CA ALA A 106 -5.44 14.47 2.49
C ALA A 106 -6.07 13.29 1.76
N THR A 107 -6.71 12.36 2.49
CA THR A 107 -7.47 11.26 1.90
C THR A 107 -8.62 11.78 1.04
N GLY A 108 -9.29 12.85 1.48
CA GLY A 108 -10.36 13.51 0.73
C GLY A 108 -9.95 14.05 -0.64
N ILE A 109 -8.68 14.39 -0.85
CA ILE A 109 -8.17 14.83 -2.15
C ILE A 109 -7.96 13.63 -3.09
N ILE A 110 -7.43 12.53 -2.60
CA ILE A 110 -7.08 11.35 -3.41
C ILE A 110 -8.28 10.42 -3.64
N ALA A 111 -9.21 10.34 -2.69
CA ALA A 111 -10.33 9.41 -2.78
C ALA A 111 -11.21 9.59 -4.04
N PRO A 112 -11.56 10.81 -4.49
CA PRO A 112 -12.29 11.00 -5.75
C PRO A 112 -11.50 10.48 -6.97
N PHE A 113 -10.19 10.68 -6.99
CA PHE A 113 -9.33 10.17 -8.06
C PHE A 113 -9.34 8.65 -8.10
N ILE A 114 -9.15 7.98 -6.96
CA ILE A 114 -9.22 6.53 -6.84
C ILE A 114 -10.58 6.01 -7.28
N GLN A 115 -11.68 6.64 -6.84
CA GLN A 115 -13.02 6.25 -7.28
C GLN A 115 -13.20 6.36 -8.80
N SER A 116 -12.67 7.43 -9.40
CA SER A 116 -12.68 7.60 -10.86
C SER A 116 -11.92 6.48 -11.55
N MET A 117 -10.73 6.12 -11.05
CA MET A 117 -9.94 5.01 -11.61
C MET A 117 -10.72 3.68 -11.60
N PHE A 118 -11.40 3.37 -10.50
CA PHE A 118 -12.25 2.17 -10.42
C PHE A 118 -13.44 2.23 -11.37
N SER A 119 -14.14 3.37 -11.42
CA SER A 119 -15.29 3.56 -12.30
C SER A 119 -14.93 3.42 -13.78
N GLN A 120 -13.74 3.86 -14.16
CA GLN A 120 -13.21 3.79 -15.51
C GLN A 120 -12.45 2.48 -15.80
N ARG A 121 -12.36 1.57 -14.83
CA ARG A 121 -11.61 0.30 -14.93
C ARG A 121 -10.14 0.49 -15.29
N MET A 122 -9.53 1.53 -14.77
CA MET A 122 -8.14 1.88 -15.03
C MET A 122 -7.14 1.18 -14.11
N VAL A 123 -7.62 0.42 -13.10
CA VAL A 123 -6.76 -0.28 -12.15
C VAL A 123 -6.79 -1.77 -12.40
N ASN A 124 -5.61 -2.35 -12.56
CA ASN A 124 -5.43 -3.78 -12.74
C ASN A 124 -4.61 -4.37 -11.57
N PHE A 125 -5.24 -5.23 -10.79
CA PHE A 125 -4.62 -5.96 -9.68
C PHE A 125 -4.02 -7.32 -10.09
N GLY A 126 -4.09 -7.66 -11.38
CA GLY A 126 -3.72 -8.99 -11.83
C GLY A 126 -4.53 -10.10 -11.15
N PRO A 127 -3.92 -11.26 -10.88
CA PRO A 127 -4.58 -12.39 -10.22
C PRO A 127 -4.70 -12.24 -8.70
N SER A 128 -4.21 -11.14 -8.08
CA SER A 128 -4.17 -10.95 -6.63
C SER A 128 -5.53 -11.13 -5.94
N ALA A 129 -5.74 -12.27 -5.28
CA ALA A 129 -6.92 -12.54 -4.48
C ALA A 129 -6.95 -11.69 -3.20
N ILE A 130 -5.78 -11.49 -2.59
CA ILE A 130 -5.67 -10.71 -1.35
C ILE A 130 -5.96 -9.23 -1.60
N MET A 131 -5.53 -8.65 -2.73
CA MET A 131 -5.85 -7.26 -3.03
C MET A 131 -7.35 -7.06 -3.29
N ARG A 132 -8.00 -7.99 -3.99
CA ARG A 132 -9.46 -7.96 -4.15
C ARG A 132 -10.18 -8.07 -2.80
N TRP A 133 -9.67 -8.91 -1.91
CA TRP A 133 -10.22 -9.04 -0.57
C TRP A 133 -10.07 -7.74 0.24
N TYR A 134 -8.91 -7.08 0.21
CA TYR A 134 -8.71 -5.78 0.84
C TYR A 134 -9.64 -4.71 0.29
N THR A 135 -9.79 -4.67 -1.03
CA THR A 135 -10.69 -3.73 -1.72
C THR A 135 -12.14 -3.94 -1.29
N ASN A 136 -12.62 -5.20 -1.27
CA ASN A 136 -13.97 -5.55 -0.85
C ASN A 136 -14.24 -5.32 0.64
N ASN A 137 -13.20 -5.18 1.46
CA ASN A 137 -13.31 -4.85 2.89
C ASN A 137 -13.24 -3.35 3.16
N THR A 138 -13.09 -2.53 2.12
CA THR A 138 -12.98 -1.09 2.24
C THR A 138 -14.35 -0.44 2.04
N SER A 139 -14.72 0.41 2.99
CA SER A 139 -15.89 1.28 2.90
C SER A 139 -15.49 2.68 2.50
N VAL A 140 -16.41 3.39 1.86
CA VAL A 140 -16.30 4.83 1.61
C VAL A 140 -17.28 5.53 2.53
N SER A 141 -16.81 6.54 3.25
CA SER A 141 -17.63 7.44 4.05
C SER A 141 -17.40 8.87 3.59
N GLU A 142 -18.37 9.73 3.83
CA GLU A 142 -18.27 11.14 3.54
C GLU A 142 -18.37 11.93 4.84
N ASP A 143 -17.51 12.92 5.03
CA ASP A 143 -17.58 13.81 6.17
C ASP A 143 -18.60 14.95 5.93
N LYS A 144 -18.82 15.77 6.95
CA LYS A 144 -19.76 16.90 6.88
C LYS A 144 -19.40 17.98 5.84
N PHE A 145 -18.20 17.93 5.28
CA PHE A 145 -17.72 18.85 4.26
C PHE A 145 -17.74 18.24 2.85
N GLY A 146 -18.24 17.00 2.70
CA GLY A 146 -18.27 16.29 1.45
C GLY A 146 -16.96 15.57 1.10
N ASN A 147 -15.97 15.54 2.00
CA ASN A 147 -14.73 14.81 1.75
C ASN A 147 -14.95 13.31 1.94
N LYS A 148 -14.50 12.56 0.96
CA LYS A 148 -14.59 11.10 0.99
C LYS A 148 -13.37 10.48 1.69
N ASN A 149 -13.64 9.47 2.51
CA ASN A 149 -12.64 8.76 3.29
C ASN A 149 -12.82 7.26 3.13
N PHE A 150 -11.69 6.55 3.09
CA PHE A 150 -11.69 5.10 3.10
C PHE A 150 -11.57 4.56 4.52
N GLY A 151 -12.36 3.55 4.83
CA GLY A 151 -12.40 2.89 6.13
C GLY A 151 -12.58 1.40 6.00
N LYS A 152 -12.59 0.70 7.14
CA LYS A 152 -12.87 -0.74 7.20
C LYS A 152 -14.37 -0.97 7.34
N ILE A 153 -14.94 -1.89 6.56
CA ILE A 153 -16.35 -2.32 6.72
C ILE A 153 -16.55 -2.93 8.12
N GLU A 154 -15.59 -3.75 8.54
CA GLU A 154 -15.62 -4.45 9.83
C GLU A 154 -14.23 -4.40 10.48
N PRO A 155 -13.96 -3.40 11.36
CA PRO A 155 -12.60 -3.10 11.82
C PRO A 155 -11.84 -4.25 12.47
N LYS A 156 -12.53 -5.16 13.16
CA LYS A 156 -11.89 -6.27 13.90
C LYS A 156 -11.55 -7.47 13.00
N LEU A 157 -12.43 -7.83 12.08
CA LEU A 157 -12.38 -9.10 11.34
C LEU A 157 -11.95 -8.95 9.89
N ARG A 158 -12.16 -7.76 9.30
CA ARG A 158 -11.88 -7.50 7.89
C ARG A 158 -10.78 -6.47 7.76
N LYS A 159 -9.65 -6.92 7.24
CA LYS A 159 -8.50 -6.03 7.00
C LYS A 159 -8.63 -5.38 5.62
N ASN A 160 -8.10 -4.16 5.50
CA ASN A 160 -7.99 -3.44 4.23
C ASN A 160 -6.61 -2.79 4.07
N ASP A 161 -5.62 -3.33 4.76
CA ASP A 161 -4.29 -2.71 4.86
C ASP A 161 -3.62 -2.56 3.48
N GLY A 162 -3.79 -3.55 2.57
CA GLY A 162 -3.31 -3.42 1.18
C GLY A 162 -4.02 -2.34 0.38
N PHE A 163 -5.34 -2.14 0.58
CA PHE A 163 -6.03 -1.02 -0.05
C PHE A 163 -5.54 0.33 0.51
N MET A 164 -5.27 0.40 1.82
CA MET A 164 -4.72 1.61 2.42
C MET A 164 -3.28 1.89 1.96
N ALA A 165 -2.50 0.85 1.65
CA ALA A 165 -1.19 1.01 1.02
C ALA A 165 -1.32 1.59 -0.40
N PHE A 166 -2.30 1.11 -1.18
CA PHE A 166 -2.65 1.67 -2.48
C PHE A 166 -3.07 3.15 -2.37
N ASP A 167 -3.96 3.49 -1.43
CA ASP A 167 -4.39 4.87 -1.15
C ASP A 167 -3.18 5.77 -0.85
N VAL A 168 -2.27 5.33 0.02
CA VAL A 168 -1.05 6.07 0.36
C VAL A 168 -0.12 6.22 -0.85
N ALA A 169 0.04 5.19 -1.67
CA ALA A 169 0.88 5.26 -2.88
C ALA A 169 0.36 6.30 -3.89
N MET A 170 -0.95 6.48 -3.98
CA MET A 170 -1.56 7.46 -4.90
C MET A 170 -1.19 8.91 -4.59
N PHE A 171 -0.69 9.23 -3.40
CA PHE A 171 -0.12 10.55 -3.12
C PHE A 171 1.18 10.84 -3.90
N CYS A 172 1.78 9.81 -4.48
CA CYS A 172 2.97 9.95 -5.33
C CYS A 172 2.67 9.76 -6.82
N LYS A 173 1.40 9.73 -7.22
CA LYS A 173 0.99 9.49 -8.62
C LYS A 173 1.61 10.46 -9.62
N ASP A 174 1.83 11.71 -9.21
CA ASP A 174 2.38 12.76 -10.08
C ASP A 174 3.90 12.62 -10.31
N GLU A 175 4.57 11.72 -9.58
CA GLU A 175 5.98 11.36 -9.80
C GLU A 175 6.15 10.34 -10.94
N LEU A 176 5.05 9.72 -11.39
CA LEU A 176 5.08 8.80 -12.51
C LEU A 176 5.01 9.61 -13.81
N GLU A 177 6.07 9.56 -14.61
CA GLU A 177 6.08 10.18 -15.92
C GLU A 177 5.14 9.45 -16.87
N VAL A 178 4.13 10.15 -17.34
CA VAL A 178 3.31 9.67 -18.47
C VAL A 178 4.09 9.92 -19.75
N GLN A 179 4.73 8.91 -20.30
CA GLN A 179 5.30 9.00 -21.65
C GLN A 179 4.15 9.07 -22.67
N ILE A 180 3.85 10.26 -23.15
CA ILE A 180 2.94 10.44 -24.29
C ILE A 180 3.79 10.21 -25.55
N ILE A 181 3.66 9.03 -26.13
CA ILE A 181 4.24 8.75 -27.45
C ILE A 181 3.24 9.25 -28.48
N TYR A 182 3.58 10.36 -29.15
CA TYR A 182 2.86 10.79 -30.33
C TYR A 182 3.30 9.89 -31.51
N VAL A 183 2.35 9.16 -32.08
CA VAL A 183 2.55 8.36 -33.29
C VAL A 183 2.05 9.15 -34.48
#